data_881553a15b9fe92f68d92e0846232719
#
_entry.id   881553a15b9fe92f68d92e0846232719
#
_cell.length_a   1.000
_cell.length_b   1.000
_cell.length_c   1.000
_cell.angle_alpha   90.00
_cell.angle_beta   90.00
_cell.angle_gamma   90.00
#
_symmetry.space_group_name_H-M   'P 1'
#
loop_
_entity.id
_entity.type
_entity.pdbx_description
1 polymer ?
#
loop_
_entity_poly.entity_id
_entity_poly.type
_entity_poly.pdbx_seq_one_letter_code
_entity_poly.pdbx_strand_id
1 'polypeptide(L)'
;PGDNLYGAALIALDTRTGERKWHFQMVKHEIWNFDNPTAPVLLDLDMPGRGKVPAVAQITKQSWVYAFDRITGEPLWPIVDRPVPPSIVPGEVLSPTQPYVTKPAPYDMQGITIDDLADFTPEIREQAIEAISNYQMGPLFNPPIHAGNDAGKFAAMNCPGGAGGANITSPAVADPNKGILYVSSHKACFALRLIPGEEADLLYPNTTGVTLSQWANAGPGATARPPRHPA
;
A
#
# COMPACT_ATOMS: atom_id res chain seq x y z
N PRO A 1 -14.29 1.03 -12.07
CA PRO A 1 -14.67 2.26 -11.40
C PRO A 1 -15.33 1.99 -10.06
N GLY A 2 -15.31 2.98 -9.15
CA GLY A 2 -15.83 2.88 -7.79
C GLY A 2 -14.78 2.38 -6.80
N ASP A 3 -15.21 2.28 -5.53
CA ASP A 3 -14.29 1.99 -4.42
C ASP A 3 -13.92 0.51 -4.28
N ASN A 4 -14.51 -0.38 -5.09
CA ASN A 4 -14.31 -1.84 -5.03
C ASN A 4 -14.54 -2.37 -3.61
N LEU A 5 -15.76 -2.14 -3.09
CA LEU A 5 -16.15 -2.47 -1.73
C LEU A 5 -15.77 -3.90 -1.35
N TYR A 6 -15.22 -4.04 -0.16
CA TYR A 6 -14.59 -5.21 0.46
C TYR A 6 -13.21 -5.60 -0.10
N GLY A 7 -12.68 -4.95 -1.11
CA GLY A 7 -11.25 -5.03 -1.43
C GLY A 7 -10.43 -4.36 -0.32
N ALA A 8 -9.28 -4.92 0.06
CA ALA A 8 -8.38 -4.37 1.10
C ALA A 8 -9.13 -3.89 2.37
N ALA A 9 -10.00 -4.73 2.93
CA ALA A 9 -10.89 -4.39 4.04
C ALA A 9 -10.70 -5.33 5.24
N LEU A 10 -11.04 -4.82 6.43
CA LEU A 10 -11.27 -5.61 7.63
C LEU A 10 -12.77 -5.84 7.80
N ILE A 11 -13.19 -7.08 8.00
CA ILE A 11 -14.60 -7.46 8.11
C ILE A 11 -14.79 -8.29 9.38
N ALA A 12 -15.72 -7.88 10.23
CA ALA A 12 -16.12 -8.65 11.39
C ALA A 12 -17.41 -9.43 11.10
N LEU A 13 -17.36 -10.73 11.31
CA LEU A 13 -18.47 -11.63 11.10
C LEU A 13 -18.88 -12.35 12.41
N ASP A 14 -20.14 -12.58 12.56
CA ASP A 14 -20.64 -13.54 13.58
C ASP A 14 -20.25 -14.96 13.16
N THR A 15 -19.50 -15.65 13.99
CA THR A 15 -18.96 -16.99 13.67
C THR A 15 -20.00 -18.08 13.55
N ARG A 16 -21.21 -17.88 14.11
CA ARG A 16 -22.31 -18.86 14.08
C ARG A 16 -23.23 -18.67 12.89
N THR A 17 -23.43 -17.41 12.48
CA THR A 17 -24.42 -17.06 11.45
C THR A 17 -23.77 -16.61 10.15
N GLY A 18 -22.49 -16.20 10.17
CA GLY A 18 -21.81 -15.56 9.04
C GLY A 18 -22.28 -14.13 8.81
N GLU A 19 -23.16 -13.60 9.66
CA GLU A 19 -23.67 -12.23 9.53
C GLU A 19 -22.54 -11.21 9.76
N ARG A 20 -22.43 -10.22 8.83
CA ARG A 20 -21.48 -9.13 8.97
C ARG A 20 -21.94 -8.18 10.07
N LYS A 21 -21.08 -7.97 11.09
CA LYS A 21 -21.32 -7.00 12.17
C LYS A 21 -20.87 -5.61 11.76
N TRP A 22 -19.67 -5.50 11.23
CA TRP A 22 -19.11 -4.25 10.71
C TRP A 22 -18.00 -4.54 9.68
N HIS A 23 -17.57 -3.50 8.99
CA HIS A 23 -16.40 -3.55 8.11
C HIS A 23 -15.78 -2.16 7.99
N PHE A 24 -14.50 -2.14 7.62
CA PHE A 24 -13.81 -0.92 7.21
C PHE A 24 -12.90 -1.22 6.04
N GLN A 25 -13.00 -0.42 4.98
CA GLN A 25 -12.15 -0.52 3.79
C GLN A 25 -10.94 0.40 3.94
N MET A 26 -9.75 -0.16 3.96
CA MET A 26 -8.50 0.56 4.24
C MET A 26 -7.88 1.15 2.98
N VAL A 27 -8.18 0.58 1.81
CA VAL A 27 -7.80 1.12 0.51
C VAL A 27 -8.99 1.06 -0.42
N LYS A 28 -9.39 2.21 -0.93
CA LYS A 28 -10.44 2.33 -1.94
C LYS A 28 -9.82 2.15 -3.31
N HIS A 29 -10.40 1.28 -4.15
CA HIS A 29 -9.93 1.00 -5.51
C HIS A 29 -8.43 0.71 -5.56
N GLU A 30 -8.03 -0.40 -4.97
CA GLU A 30 -6.65 -0.78 -4.73
C GLU A 30 -5.90 -1.11 -6.05
N ILE A 31 -4.81 -0.39 -6.34
CA ILE A 31 -3.94 -0.57 -7.51
C ILE A 31 -2.45 -0.53 -7.16
N TRP A 32 -2.10 -0.43 -5.88
CA TRP A 32 -0.72 -0.25 -5.39
C TRP A 32 -0.12 -1.53 -4.80
N ASN A 33 -0.89 -2.62 -4.73
CA ASN A 33 -0.57 -3.83 -3.97
C ASN A 33 -0.50 -3.56 -2.46
N PHE A 34 -1.48 -2.79 -1.96
CA PHE A 34 -1.64 -2.44 -0.54
C PHE A 34 -2.71 -3.31 0.15
N ASP A 35 -2.87 -4.55 -0.30
CA ASP A 35 -3.64 -5.57 0.40
C ASP A 35 -3.12 -5.77 1.84
N ASN A 36 -4.01 -6.20 2.73
CA ASN A 36 -3.67 -6.45 4.14
C ASN A 36 -3.07 -7.85 4.30
N PRO A 37 -1.73 -7.99 4.38
CA PRO A 37 -1.09 -9.30 4.28
C PRO A 37 -1.05 -10.07 5.59
N THR A 38 -1.33 -9.39 6.71
CA THR A 38 -1.19 -9.99 8.06
C THR A 38 -2.54 -10.10 8.74
N ALA A 39 -2.66 -11.08 9.64
CA ALA A 39 -3.83 -11.16 10.50
C ALA A 39 -3.93 -9.93 11.41
N PRO A 40 -5.14 -9.43 11.69
CA PRO A 40 -5.35 -8.40 12.69
C PRO A 40 -5.00 -8.92 14.09
N VAL A 41 -4.51 -8.02 14.94
CA VAL A 41 -4.10 -8.34 16.32
C VAL A 41 -5.16 -7.86 17.30
N LEU A 42 -5.60 -8.73 18.20
CA LEU A 42 -6.54 -8.39 19.25
C LEU A 42 -5.79 -7.97 20.51
N LEU A 43 -6.20 -6.86 21.11
CA LEU A 43 -5.65 -6.36 22.35
C LEU A 43 -6.70 -5.50 23.08
N ASP A 44 -6.49 -5.28 24.36
CA ASP A 44 -7.30 -4.34 25.14
C ASP A 44 -6.45 -3.09 25.45
N LEU A 45 -6.99 -1.93 25.13
CA LEU A 45 -6.30 -0.64 25.27
C LEU A 45 -6.96 0.24 26.33
N ASP A 46 -6.16 0.81 27.20
CA ASP A 46 -6.62 1.86 28.11
C ASP A 46 -6.67 3.20 27.37
N MET A 47 -7.89 3.63 27.04
CA MET A 47 -8.12 4.85 26.25
C MET A 47 -8.53 6.00 27.17
N PRO A 48 -7.89 7.17 27.08
CA PRO A 48 -8.26 8.35 27.86
C PRO A 48 -9.75 8.67 27.72
N GLY A 49 -10.46 8.76 28.85
CA GLY A 49 -11.90 9.06 28.88
C GLY A 49 -12.84 7.94 28.47
N ARG A 50 -12.31 6.79 27.99
CA ARG A 50 -13.11 5.62 27.59
C ARG A 50 -12.85 4.37 28.46
N GLY A 51 -11.77 4.39 29.26
CA GLY A 51 -11.32 3.22 30.00
C GLY A 51 -10.78 2.11 29.10
N LYS A 52 -10.94 0.86 29.53
CA LYS A 52 -10.44 -0.31 28.79
C LYS A 52 -11.35 -0.63 27.59
N VAL A 53 -10.83 -0.47 26.40
CA VAL A 53 -11.54 -0.73 25.14
C VAL A 53 -11.02 -2.03 24.51
N PRO A 54 -11.92 -2.99 24.19
CA PRO A 54 -11.54 -4.18 23.45
C PRO A 54 -11.23 -3.78 21.99
N ALA A 55 -9.96 -3.81 21.62
CA ALA A 55 -9.49 -3.32 20.33
C ALA A 55 -9.11 -4.44 19.36
N VAL A 56 -9.16 -4.11 18.08
CA VAL A 56 -8.49 -4.84 17.01
C VAL A 56 -7.61 -3.87 16.24
N ALA A 57 -6.35 -4.25 16.02
CA ALA A 57 -5.37 -3.48 15.29
C ALA A 57 -4.98 -4.20 14.00
N GLN A 58 -5.14 -3.55 12.85
CA GLN A 58 -4.66 -4.01 11.55
C GLN A 58 -3.44 -3.21 11.15
N ILE A 59 -2.31 -3.86 11.08
CA ILE A 59 -1.10 -3.28 10.47
C ILE A 59 -1.14 -3.47 8.96
N THR A 60 -0.57 -2.52 8.23
CA THR A 60 -0.73 -2.46 6.78
C THR A 60 0.56 -2.22 6.03
N LYS A 61 0.57 -2.50 4.74
CA LYS A 61 1.69 -2.19 3.83
C LYS A 61 1.92 -0.68 3.70
N GLN A 62 0.88 0.15 3.91
CA GLN A 62 1.00 1.61 3.93
C GLN A 62 1.75 2.15 5.17
N SER A 63 2.23 1.26 6.04
CA SER A 63 2.91 1.59 7.30
C SER A 63 2.02 2.29 8.31
N TRP A 64 0.75 1.95 8.31
CA TRP A 64 -0.23 2.41 9.28
C TRP A 64 -0.75 1.29 10.17
N VAL A 65 -1.23 1.69 11.33
CA VAL A 65 -2.03 0.85 12.21
C VAL A 65 -3.45 1.40 12.22
N TYR A 66 -4.38 0.68 11.62
CA TYR A 66 -5.80 0.94 11.80
C TYR A 66 -6.26 0.25 13.06
N ALA A 67 -6.84 0.99 13.99
CA ALA A 67 -7.30 0.45 15.27
C ALA A 67 -8.78 0.78 15.49
N PHE A 68 -9.55 -0.25 15.80
CA PHE A 68 -11.00 -0.17 15.98
C PHE A 68 -11.40 -0.79 17.32
N ASP A 69 -12.49 -0.34 17.89
CA ASP A 69 -13.26 -1.11 18.85
C ASP A 69 -13.74 -2.38 18.13
N ARG A 70 -13.29 -3.57 18.58
CA ARG A 70 -13.60 -4.82 17.87
C ARG A 70 -15.07 -5.23 17.93
N ILE A 71 -15.85 -4.63 18.86
CA ILE A 71 -17.27 -4.92 19.00
C ILE A 71 -18.11 -4.06 18.06
N THR A 72 -17.82 -2.76 18.00
CA THR A 72 -18.63 -1.79 17.26
C THR A 72 -18.09 -1.48 15.87
N GLY A 73 -16.78 -1.66 15.65
CA GLY A 73 -16.09 -1.23 14.42
C GLY A 73 -15.75 0.26 14.40
N GLU A 74 -16.01 0.99 15.51
CA GLU A 74 -15.64 2.40 15.59
C GLU A 74 -14.13 2.59 15.65
N PRO A 75 -13.56 3.48 14.83
CA PRO A 75 -12.13 3.80 14.92
C PRO A 75 -11.77 4.37 16.29
N LEU A 76 -10.65 3.93 16.86
CA LEU A 76 -10.16 4.45 18.14
C LEU A 76 -9.60 5.86 18.02
N TRP A 77 -9.12 6.23 16.85
CA TRP A 77 -8.69 7.59 16.48
C TRP A 77 -9.31 7.96 15.14
N PRO A 78 -9.52 9.26 14.87
CA PRO A 78 -10.11 9.68 13.61
C PRO A 78 -9.34 9.15 12.39
N ILE A 79 -10.07 8.64 11.42
CA ILE A 79 -9.58 8.31 10.07
C ILE A 79 -10.20 9.34 9.14
N VAL A 80 -9.37 10.01 8.33
CA VAL A 80 -9.78 11.14 7.52
C VAL A 80 -9.56 10.84 6.04
N ASP A 81 -10.58 10.94 5.24
CA ASP A 81 -10.45 10.88 3.79
C ASP A 81 -9.66 12.09 3.27
N ARG A 82 -8.56 11.82 2.55
CA ARG A 82 -7.72 12.84 1.93
C ARG A 82 -7.64 12.63 0.43
N PRO A 83 -7.62 13.71 -0.37
CA PRO A 83 -7.41 13.62 -1.81
C PRO A 83 -6.10 12.89 -2.15
N VAL A 84 -6.14 12.12 -3.24
CA VAL A 84 -4.98 11.44 -3.82
C VAL A 84 -4.83 11.81 -5.29
N PRO A 85 -3.61 11.69 -5.86
CA PRO A 85 -3.40 11.96 -7.28
C PRO A 85 -4.28 11.04 -8.16
N PRO A 86 -4.89 11.56 -9.23
CA PRO A 86 -5.65 10.75 -10.17
C PRO A 86 -4.72 9.83 -10.98
N SER A 87 -5.24 8.71 -11.44
CA SER A 87 -4.53 7.87 -12.42
C SER A 87 -4.47 8.56 -13.78
N ILE A 88 -3.34 8.38 -14.47
CA ILE A 88 -3.16 8.79 -15.87
C ILE A 88 -3.26 7.60 -16.82
N VAL A 89 -3.55 6.42 -16.31
CA VAL A 89 -3.71 5.20 -17.11
C VAL A 89 -5.05 5.27 -17.86
N PRO A 90 -5.06 5.11 -19.19
CA PRO A 90 -6.29 5.16 -19.97
C PRO A 90 -7.34 4.16 -19.49
N GLY A 91 -8.55 4.65 -19.19
CA GLY A 91 -9.65 3.82 -18.70
C GLY A 91 -9.64 3.53 -17.19
N GLU A 92 -8.59 3.92 -16.46
CA GLU A 92 -8.52 3.78 -15.01
C GLU A 92 -9.17 4.99 -14.31
N VAL A 93 -10.08 4.71 -13.39
CA VAL A 93 -10.77 5.75 -12.59
C VAL A 93 -10.63 5.41 -11.12
N LEU A 94 -9.64 6.02 -10.47
CA LEU A 94 -9.39 5.85 -9.04
C LEU A 94 -10.47 6.50 -8.18
N SER A 95 -10.58 6.01 -6.94
CA SER A 95 -11.27 6.77 -5.89
C SER A 95 -10.53 8.09 -5.64
N PRO A 96 -11.22 9.22 -5.59
CA PRO A 96 -10.58 10.53 -5.46
C PRO A 96 -9.95 10.76 -4.09
N THR A 97 -10.29 9.95 -3.10
CA THR A 97 -9.78 10.04 -1.73
C THR A 97 -9.40 8.68 -1.18
N GLN A 98 -8.48 8.68 -0.22
CA GLN A 98 -8.11 7.50 0.54
C GLN A 98 -8.21 7.78 2.05
N PRO A 99 -8.52 6.75 2.89
CA PRO A 99 -8.65 6.92 4.33
C PRO A 99 -7.28 6.96 5.00
N TYR A 100 -6.92 8.13 5.55
CA TYR A 100 -5.67 8.37 6.26
C TYR A 100 -5.84 8.22 7.77
N VAL A 101 -5.01 7.41 8.40
CA VAL A 101 -4.93 7.27 9.85
C VAL A 101 -4.31 8.53 10.46
N THR A 102 -4.91 9.05 11.53
CA THR A 102 -4.37 10.22 12.25
C THR A 102 -3.47 9.83 13.42
N LYS A 103 -3.72 8.65 14.01
CA LYS A 103 -2.92 8.04 15.09
C LYS A 103 -3.04 6.51 15.03
N PRO A 104 -1.97 5.80 15.47
CA PRO A 104 -0.63 6.30 15.76
C PRO A 104 0.03 6.90 14.51
N ALA A 105 1.20 7.53 14.68
CA ALA A 105 2.00 8.00 13.55
C ALA A 105 2.40 6.81 12.65
N PRO A 106 2.59 7.04 11.34
CA PRO A 106 3.16 6.02 10.45
C PRO A 106 4.49 5.49 11.00
N TYR A 107 4.72 4.20 10.81
CA TYR A 107 5.96 3.58 11.30
C TYR A 107 7.03 3.43 10.20
N ASP A 108 6.76 3.89 8.99
CA ASP A 108 7.72 3.95 7.89
C ASP A 108 7.35 5.09 6.92
N MET A 109 8.04 5.16 5.77
CA MET A 109 7.86 6.18 4.72
C MET A 109 6.40 6.37 4.30
N GLN A 110 6.08 7.58 3.86
CA GLN A 110 4.74 7.96 3.39
C GLN A 110 4.81 8.63 2.02
N GLY A 111 5.43 7.95 1.08
CA GLY A 111 5.83 8.48 -0.22
C GLY A 111 7.34 8.66 -0.33
N ILE A 112 7.82 9.27 -1.41
CA ILE A 112 9.23 9.56 -1.64
C ILE A 112 9.39 10.94 -2.29
N THR A 113 10.34 11.69 -1.80
CA THR A 113 10.77 12.98 -2.31
C THR A 113 12.27 12.98 -2.60
N ILE A 114 12.77 14.06 -3.17
CA ILE A 114 14.19 14.22 -3.42
C ILE A 114 15.01 14.19 -2.11
N ASP A 115 14.42 14.59 -0.99
CA ASP A 115 15.10 14.65 0.31
C ASP A 115 15.30 13.27 0.95
N ASP A 116 14.57 12.26 0.48
CA ASP A 116 14.67 10.88 0.97
C ASP A 116 15.79 10.08 0.31
N LEU A 117 16.46 10.65 -0.71
CA LEU A 117 17.52 9.98 -1.43
C LEU A 117 18.83 9.95 -0.64
N ALA A 118 19.68 8.96 -0.94
CA ALA A 118 21.00 8.84 -0.31
C ALA A 118 21.84 10.12 -0.50
N ASP A 119 22.46 10.58 0.58
CA ASP A 119 23.23 11.82 0.65
C ASP A 119 24.54 11.68 1.48
N PHE A 120 25.10 10.47 1.53
CA PHE A 120 26.30 10.18 2.32
C PHE A 120 27.53 10.99 1.87
N THR A 121 27.63 11.28 0.56
CA THR A 121 28.59 12.22 0.00
C THR A 121 27.93 12.99 -1.16
N PRO A 122 28.48 14.14 -1.58
CA PRO A 122 27.97 14.88 -2.73
C PRO A 122 27.87 14.02 -4.00
N GLU A 123 28.85 13.18 -4.26
CA GLU A 123 28.91 12.30 -5.43
C GLU A 123 27.80 11.23 -5.38
N ILE A 124 27.57 10.62 -4.20
CA ILE A 124 26.48 9.66 -4.01
C ILE A 124 25.13 10.34 -4.16
N ARG A 125 25.00 11.57 -3.66
CA ARG A 125 23.78 12.37 -3.83
C ARG A 125 23.47 12.64 -5.29
N GLU A 126 24.46 13.04 -6.08
CA GLU A 126 24.32 13.29 -7.50
C GLU A 126 23.90 12.02 -8.26
N GLN A 127 24.56 10.90 -7.99
CA GLN A 127 24.20 9.60 -8.56
C GLN A 127 22.78 9.17 -8.20
N ALA A 128 22.34 9.40 -6.96
CA ALA A 128 20.99 9.07 -6.51
C ALA A 128 19.93 9.93 -7.24
N ILE A 129 20.20 11.22 -7.42
CA ILE A 129 19.34 12.14 -8.18
C ILE A 129 19.25 11.70 -9.65
N GLU A 130 20.37 11.37 -10.26
CA GLU A 130 20.41 10.88 -11.65
C GLU A 130 19.62 9.58 -11.79
N ALA A 131 19.84 8.62 -10.91
CA ALA A 131 19.16 7.32 -10.94
C ALA A 131 17.63 7.44 -10.82
N ILE A 132 17.14 8.37 -9.99
CA ILE A 132 15.69 8.57 -9.81
C ILE A 132 15.06 9.47 -10.88
N SER A 133 15.84 10.16 -11.70
CA SER A 133 15.37 11.18 -12.64
C SER A 133 14.30 10.67 -13.61
N ASN A 134 14.36 9.39 -13.98
CA ASN A 134 13.41 8.72 -14.87
C ASN A 134 12.16 8.21 -14.17
N TYR A 135 12.06 8.35 -12.84
CA TYR A 135 10.91 7.86 -12.07
C TYR A 135 10.03 9.02 -11.61
N GLN A 136 8.74 8.74 -11.51
CA GLN A 136 7.79 9.65 -10.90
C GLN A 136 7.80 9.44 -9.39
N MET A 137 8.40 10.35 -8.64
CA MET A 137 8.26 10.41 -7.19
C MET A 137 6.89 10.96 -6.80
N GLY A 138 6.41 10.65 -5.61
CA GLY A 138 5.12 11.13 -5.15
C GLY A 138 4.75 10.70 -3.74
N PRO A 139 3.54 11.05 -3.30
CA PRO A 139 3.03 10.67 -2.00
C PRO A 139 2.75 9.16 -1.90
N LEU A 140 2.32 8.70 -0.74
CA LEU A 140 2.01 7.29 -0.47
C LEU A 140 1.14 6.62 -1.55
N PHE A 141 0.08 7.30 -1.98
CA PHE A 141 -0.82 6.82 -3.03
C PHE A 141 -0.46 7.40 -4.40
N ASN A 142 0.84 7.42 -4.73
CA ASN A 142 1.31 7.77 -6.06
C ASN A 142 0.86 6.70 -7.06
N PRO A 143 -0.04 7.02 -8.04
CA PRO A 143 -0.59 5.98 -8.90
C PRO A 143 0.47 5.42 -9.86
N PRO A 144 0.35 4.14 -10.24
CA PRO A 144 1.15 3.57 -11.34
C PRO A 144 1.01 4.41 -12.61
N ILE A 145 2.07 4.42 -13.42
CA ILE A 145 2.05 5.06 -14.74
C ILE A 145 2.18 4.03 -15.84
N HIS A 146 1.65 4.35 -17.03
CA HIS A 146 1.74 3.46 -18.19
C HIS A 146 2.97 3.78 -19.06
N ALA A 147 3.43 2.78 -19.80
CA ALA A 147 4.42 2.97 -20.85
C ALA A 147 3.89 3.98 -21.89
N GLY A 148 4.75 4.87 -22.35
CA GLY A 148 4.34 5.91 -23.32
C GLY A 148 3.53 7.05 -22.67
N ASN A 149 3.63 7.25 -21.35
CA ASN A 149 3.04 8.41 -20.68
C ASN A 149 3.67 9.73 -21.15
N ASP A 150 2.90 10.81 -21.14
CA ASP A 150 3.32 12.12 -21.64
C ASP A 150 4.52 12.73 -20.90
N ALA A 151 4.71 12.34 -19.63
CA ALA A 151 5.85 12.80 -18.83
C ALA A 151 7.16 12.08 -19.17
N GLY A 152 7.14 11.06 -20.03
CA GLY A 152 8.31 10.28 -20.42
C GLY A 152 8.98 9.52 -19.27
N LYS A 153 8.27 9.31 -18.17
CA LYS A 153 8.80 8.60 -16.99
C LYS A 153 8.74 7.08 -17.19
N PHE A 154 9.74 6.39 -16.63
CA PHE A 154 9.82 4.95 -16.73
C PHE A 154 8.78 4.24 -15.85
N ALA A 155 8.66 4.66 -14.59
CA ALA A 155 7.74 4.08 -13.62
C ALA A 155 7.38 5.08 -12.52
N ALA A 156 6.29 4.83 -11.79
CA ALA A 156 6.00 5.53 -10.54
C ALA A 156 6.68 4.83 -9.37
N MET A 157 7.30 5.62 -8.49
CA MET A 157 7.86 5.12 -7.23
C MET A 157 6.78 5.09 -6.15
N ASN A 158 6.63 3.96 -5.49
CA ASN A 158 5.74 3.76 -4.36
C ASN A 158 6.55 3.41 -3.11
N CYS A 159 6.46 4.22 -2.08
CA CYS A 159 7.16 4.08 -0.81
C CYS A 159 6.21 4.28 0.38
N PRO A 160 5.97 3.28 1.23
CA PRO A 160 6.43 1.91 1.03
C PRO A 160 5.76 1.28 -0.19
N GLY A 161 6.46 0.36 -0.84
CA GLY A 161 5.89 -0.40 -1.95
C GLY A 161 5.13 -1.62 -1.47
N GLY A 162 4.62 -2.43 -2.39
CA GLY A 162 3.81 -3.62 -2.09
C GLY A 162 4.49 -4.72 -1.25
N ALA A 163 5.82 -4.66 -1.03
CA ALA A 163 6.52 -5.48 -0.05
C ALA A 163 7.08 -4.66 1.12
N GLY A 164 6.77 -3.36 1.17
CA GLY A 164 7.12 -2.47 2.28
C GLY A 164 6.09 -2.50 3.40
N GLY A 165 6.34 -1.71 4.44
CA GLY A 165 5.50 -1.68 5.62
C GLY A 165 5.42 -3.04 6.32
N ALA A 166 4.24 -3.41 6.80
CA ALA A 166 3.98 -4.75 7.32
C ALA A 166 3.70 -5.72 6.16
N ASN A 167 4.28 -6.91 6.24
CA ASN A 167 4.12 -7.95 5.24
C ASN A 167 3.84 -9.30 5.91
N ILE A 168 3.48 -10.33 5.13
CA ILE A 168 3.19 -11.68 5.64
C ILE A 168 4.37 -12.28 6.45
N THR A 169 5.59 -11.89 6.13
CA THR A 169 6.80 -12.31 6.83
C THR A 169 7.09 -11.50 8.10
N SER A 170 6.33 -10.43 8.35
CA SER A 170 6.57 -9.48 9.44
C SER A 170 5.25 -9.14 10.15
N PRO A 171 4.56 -10.11 10.77
CA PRO A 171 3.34 -9.85 11.50
C PRO A 171 3.60 -9.03 12.78
N ALA A 172 2.58 -8.29 13.23
CA ALA A 172 2.65 -7.66 14.54
C ALA A 172 2.35 -8.64 15.65
N VAL A 173 2.83 -8.32 16.85
CA VAL A 173 2.47 -9.01 18.09
C VAL A 173 2.09 -8.00 19.16
N ALA A 174 1.18 -8.35 20.05
CA ALA A 174 0.79 -7.50 21.17
C ALA A 174 1.24 -8.10 22.51
N ASP A 175 1.64 -7.21 23.44
CA ASP A 175 1.65 -7.52 24.85
C ASP A 175 0.28 -7.14 25.44
N PRO A 176 -0.61 -8.12 25.72
CA PRO A 176 -1.97 -7.83 26.16
C PRO A 176 -2.01 -7.22 27.57
N ASN A 177 -0.96 -7.38 28.37
CA ASN A 177 -0.92 -6.86 29.73
C ASN A 177 -0.54 -5.37 29.77
N LYS A 178 0.23 -4.95 28.78
CA LYS A 178 0.75 -3.57 28.70
C LYS A 178 0.04 -2.73 27.63
N GLY A 179 -0.80 -3.36 26.78
CA GLY A 179 -1.43 -2.68 25.66
C GLY A 179 -0.41 -2.17 24.62
N ILE A 180 0.71 -2.89 24.46
CA ILE A 180 1.77 -2.52 23.52
C ILE A 180 1.67 -3.39 22.28
N LEU A 181 1.67 -2.76 21.11
CA LEU A 181 1.77 -3.42 19.80
C LEU A 181 3.20 -3.26 19.27
N TYR A 182 3.85 -4.37 19.01
CA TYR A 182 5.16 -4.41 18.34
C TYR A 182 4.93 -4.66 16.85
N VAL A 183 5.43 -3.76 16.03
CA VAL A 183 5.29 -3.81 14.58
C VAL A 183 6.66 -3.98 13.95
N SER A 184 6.80 -4.99 13.10
CA SER A 184 7.96 -5.12 12.22
C SER A 184 7.65 -4.44 10.89
N SER A 185 8.57 -3.61 10.40
CA SER A 185 8.43 -2.92 9.12
C SER A 185 9.57 -3.28 8.18
N HIS A 186 9.23 -3.40 6.91
CA HIS A 186 10.19 -3.55 5.84
C HIS A 186 10.25 -2.26 5.02
N LYS A 187 11.37 -1.52 5.13
CA LYS A 187 11.60 -0.29 4.36
C LYS A 187 11.96 -0.65 2.92
N ALA A 188 10.97 -0.67 2.04
CA ALA A 188 11.15 -0.99 0.63
C ALA A 188 10.29 -0.09 -0.25
N CYS A 189 10.88 0.43 -1.32
CA CYS A 189 10.18 1.14 -2.38
C CYS A 189 10.08 0.25 -3.62
N PHE A 190 9.01 0.41 -4.39
CA PHE A 190 8.80 -0.30 -5.65
C PHE A 190 8.51 0.65 -6.79
N ALA A 191 9.01 0.29 -7.97
CA ALA A 191 8.67 0.97 -9.20
C ALA A 191 7.46 0.27 -9.83
N LEU A 192 6.35 0.98 -10.03
CA LEU A 192 5.15 0.48 -10.68
C LEU A 192 4.98 1.08 -12.06
N ARG A 193 4.94 0.20 -13.06
CA ARG A 193 4.73 0.55 -14.46
C ARG A 193 3.71 -0.41 -15.06
N LEU A 194 2.78 0.13 -15.83
CA LEU A 194 1.85 -0.65 -16.63
C LEU A 194 2.32 -0.68 -18.08
N ILE A 195 2.20 -1.82 -18.72
CA ILE A 195 2.47 -2.02 -20.15
C ILE A 195 1.22 -2.56 -20.83
N PRO A 196 1.04 -2.32 -22.13
CA PRO A 196 -0.05 -2.93 -22.88
C PRO A 196 -0.06 -4.45 -22.73
N GLY A 197 -1.26 -5.05 -22.61
CA GLY A 197 -1.40 -6.48 -22.39
C GLY A 197 -0.79 -7.36 -23.49
N GLU A 198 -0.72 -6.83 -24.70
CA GLU A 198 -0.07 -7.48 -25.84
C GLU A 198 1.46 -7.61 -25.68
N GLU A 199 2.07 -6.72 -24.88
CA GLU A 199 3.51 -6.73 -24.60
C GLU A 199 3.84 -7.52 -23.32
N ALA A 200 2.82 -7.96 -22.58
CA ALA A 200 3.00 -8.67 -21.33
C ALA A 200 2.92 -10.18 -21.54
N ASP A 201 3.90 -10.90 -20.99
CA ASP A 201 3.79 -12.35 -20.80
C ASP A 201 2.83 -12.59 -19.62
N LEU A 202 1.54 -12.76 -19.95
CA LEU A 202 0.47 -12.79 -18.97
C LEU A 202 0.40 -14.13 -18.25
N LEU A 203 0.58 -14.11 -16.94
CA LEU A 203 0.26 -15.25 -16.08
C LEU A 203 -1.25 -15.58 -16.07
N TYR A 204 -2.10 -14.63 -16.50
CA TYR A 204 -3.56 -14.77 -16.54
C TYR A 204 -4.11 -14.33 -17.90
N PRO A 205 -4.51 -15.27 -18.77
CA PRO A 205 -4.85 -14.99 -20.18
C PRO A 205 -6.19 -14.27 -20.40
N ASN A 206 -6.93 -13.90 -19.38
CA ASN A 206 -8.29 -13.36 -19.52
C ASN A 206 -8.43 -11.86 -19.29
N THR A 207 -7.33 -11.12 -19.22
CA THR A 207 -7.38 -9.67 -19.11
C THR A 207 -7.29 -9.05 -20.50
N THR A 208 -8.42 -8.56 -20.99
CA THR A 208 -8.47 -7.72 -22.18
C THR A 208 -8.14 -6.28 -21.78
N GLY A 209 -7.15 -5.68 -22.41
CA GLY A 209 -6.79 -4.29 -22.19
C GLY A 209 -5.45 -4.07 -21.51
N VAL A 210 -5.26 -2.91 -20.92
CA VAL A 210 -4.04 -2.53 -20.22
C VAL A 210 -3.85 -3.43 -19.02
N THR A 211 -2.73 -4.11 -18.95
CA THR A 211 -2.52 -5.11 -17.92
C THR A 211 -1.21 -4.95 -17.17
N LEU A 212 -1.36 -5.16 -15.91
CA LEU A 212 -0.41 -5.60 -14.89
C LEU A 212 0.93 -4.90 -14.79
N SER A 213 1.12 -4.44 -13.56
CA SER A 213 2.42 -4.11 -13.01
C SER A 213 3.38 -5.27 -13.23
N GLN A 214 4.35 -5.12 -14.09
CA GLN A 214 5.56 -5.88 -13.91
C GLN A 214 6.34 -5.25 -12.78
N TRP A 215 6.67 -6.03 -11.79
CA TRP A 215 7.62 -5.67 -10.76
C TRP A 215 8.98 -5.46 -11.44
N ALA A 216 9.25 -4.24 -11.84
CA ALA A 216 10.51 -3.91 -12.47
C ALA A 216 11.55 -3.64 -11.39
N ASN A 217 12.19 -4.69 -10.88
CA ASN A 217 13.52 -4.56 -10.27
C ASN A 217 14.61 -4.25 -11.32
N ALA A 218 14.19 -3.81 -12.49
CA ALA A 218 15.04 -3.55 -13.61
C ALA A 218 15.06 -2.05 -13.86
N GLY A 219 16.20 -1.44 -13.68
CA GLY A 219 16.44 -0.03 -14.01
C GLY A 219 16.12 0.31 -15.47
N PRO A 220 16.21 1.59 -15.84
CA PRO A 220 16.02 2.04 -17.21
C PRO A 220 16.92 1.23 -18.17
N GLY A 221 16.33 0.62 -19.20
CA GLY A 221 17.05 -0.20 -20.18
C GLY A 221 17.01 -1.72 -19.93
N ALA A 222 16.39 -2.19 -18.86
CA ALA A 222 16.11 -3.60 -18.75
C ALA A 222 15.00 -4.01 -19.73
N THR A 223 15.36 -4.89 -20.64
CA THR A 223 14.42 -5.55 -21.54
C THR A 223 13.41 -6.37 -20.73
N ALA A 224 12.21 -6.53 -21.26
CA ALA A 224 11.21 -7.44 -20.70
C ALA A 224 11.85 -8.78 -20.31
N ARG A 225 11.40 -9.34 -19.18
CA ARG A 225 11.89 -10.63 -18.70
C ARG A 225 11.90 -11.62 -19.87
N PRO A 226 13.00 -12.34 -20.12
CA PRO A 226 13.03 -13.33 -21.19
C PRO A 226 11.88 -14.34 -20.96
N PRO A 227 11.24 -14.83 -22.03
CA PRO A 227 10.16 -15.79 -21.91
C PRO A 227 10.64 -16.98 -21.07
N ARG A 228 9.81 -17.40 -20.10
CA ARG A 228 10.07 -18.62 -19.36
C ARG A 228 10.00 -19.76 -20.35
N HIS A 229 11.06 -20.57 -20.45
CA HIS A 229 11.00 -21.79 -21.19
C HIS A 229 9.83 -22.65 -20.67
N PRO A 230 9.00 -23.22 -21.56
CA PRO A 230 8.02 -24.20 -21.13
C PRO A 230 8.79 -25.36 -20.47
N ALA A 231 8.28 -25.78 -19.30
CA ALA A 231 8.77 -26.95 -18.60
C ALA A 231 8.40 -28.24 -19.34
#